data_fea2b7eb53f52cad7be75ea3d6148f4e
#
_entry.id   fea2b7eb53f52cad7be75ea3d6148f4e
#
_cell.length_a   1.000
_cell.length_b   1.000
_cell.length_c   1.000
_cell.angle_alpha   90.00
_cell.angle_beta   90.00
_cell.angle_gamma   90.00
#
_symmetry.space_group_name_H-M   'P 1'
#
loop_
_entity.id
_entity.type
_entity.pdbx_description
1 polymer ?
#
loop_
_entity_poly.entity_id
_entity_poly.type
_entity_poly.pdbx_seq_one_letter_code
_entity_poly.pdbx_strand_id
1 'polypeptide(L)'
;ILSGIDKKHFGAEFGIEAQVTPTIKLKAAGNLGQYTYDNNPNLYLTTENNTRSQDAGFVDGRKDFGSSNLENYKLAAGPQTAYSVGFEYRDPDYWFVSATANFFDNVYVDIAPLTRTSNFADDGGIPFNDYDEEIARKLLEQERFNAYMVVNMIGGKSWKIGNQYISFFASIGNIFNIKYK
;
A
#
# COMPACT_ATOMS: atom_id res chain seq x y z
N ILE A 1 -16.68 -9.39 -11.73
CA ILE A 1 -17.22 -8.94 -10.43
C ILE A 1 -16.76 -9.93 -9.39
N LEU A 2 -16.19 -9.43 -8.30
CA LEU A 2 -15.83 -10.16 -7.11
C LEU A 2 -16.77 -9.70 -5.99
N SER A 3 -17.48 -10.60 -5.37
CA SER A 3 -18.48 -10.27 -4.34
C SER A 3 -18.25 -11.09 -3.08
N GLY A 4 -18.69 -10.55 -1.92
CA GLY A 4 -18.54 -11.23 -0.65
C GLY A 4 -17.08 -11.31 -0.18
N ILE A 5 -16.32 -10.23 -0.40
CA ILE A 5 -14.93 -10.13 0.05
C ILE A 5 -14.91 -9.74 1.52
N ASP A 6 -14.30 -10.58 2.33
CA ASP A 6 -13.97 -10.27 3.72
C ASP A 6 -12.48 -9.89 3.85
N LYS A 7 -12.22 -8.90 4.69
CA LYS A 7 -10.86 -8.39 4.94
C LYS A 7 -10.62 -8.34 6.44
N LYS A 8 -9.45 -8.77 6.83
CA LYS A 8 -9.00 -8.74 8.21
C LYS A 8 -7.90 -7.71 8.39
N HIS A 9 -8.10 -6.83 9.36
CA HIS A 9 -7.15 -5.80 9.74
C HIS A 9 -6.80 -5.99 11.22
N PHE A 10 -5.53 -6.18 11.48
CA PHE A 10 -5.00 -6.30 12.83
C PHE A 10 -3.72 -5.51 12.93
N GLY A 11 -3.53 -4.75 14.01
CA GLY A 11 -2.32 -3.96 14.17
C GLY A 11 -2.30 -3.13 15.44
N ALA A 12 -1.18 -2.43 15.61
CA ALA A 12 -0.97 -1.46 16.66
C ALA A 12 -0.39 -0.17 16.09
N GLU A 13 -0.84 0.94 16.59
CA GLU A 13 -0.35 2.27 16.23
C GLU A 13 0.11 3.01 17.47
N PHE A 14 1.15 3.82 17.34
CA PHE A 14 1.59 4.71 18.40
C PHE A 14 2.05 6.05 17.82
N GLY A 15 1.97 7.07 18.64
CA GLY A 15 2.52 8.38 18.34
C GLY A 15 2.99 9.05 19.62
N ILE A 16 4.15 9.69 19.56
CA ILE A 16 4.73 10.44 20.67
C ILE A 16 5.34 11.73 20.15
N GLU A 17 5.12 12.80 20.88
CA GLU A 17 5.76 14.08 20.68
C GLU A 17 6.30 14.58 22.03
N ALA A 18 7.57 14.99 22.08
CA ALA A 18 8.23 15.43 23.28
C ALA A 18 8.97 16.74 23.03
N GLN A 19 8.65 17.76 23.83
CA GLN A 19 9.43 19.00 23.93
C GLN A 19 10.62 18.73 24.85
N VAL A 20 11.80 18.50 24.26
CA VAL A 20 13.02 18.11 25.01
C VAL A 20 13.71 19.33 25.60
N THR A 21 13.71 20.43 24.85
CA THR A 21 14.19 21.74 25.31
C THR A 21 13.22 22.81 24.84
N PRO A 22 13.32 24.08 25.29
CA PRO A 22 12.47 25.16 24.78
C PRO A 22 12.51 25.33 23.26
N THR A 23 13.59 24.85 22.60
CA THR A 23 13.81 25.00 21.16
C THR A 23 13.76 23.68 20.38
N ILE A 24 13.84 22.52 21.03
CA ILE A 24 13.92 21.21 20.38
C ILE A 24 12.70 20.36 20.73
N LYS A 25 12.05 19.86 19.70
CA LYS A 25 10.93 18.92 19.77
C LYS A 25 11.31 17.64 19.01
N LEU A 26 11.04 16.50 19.60
CA LEU A 26 11.16 15.19 18.99
C LEU A 26 9.79 14.60 18.73
N LYS A 27 9.66 13.86 17.62
CA LYS A 27 8.44 13.19 17.20
C LYS A 27 8.76 11.77 16.78
N ALA A 28 7.90 10.84 17.15
CA ALA A 28 7.95 9.48 16.65
C ALA A 28 6.53 8.97 16.47
N ALA A 29 6.29 8.24 15.40
CA ALA A 29 5.03 7.55 15.15
C ALA A 29 5.32 6.21 14.49
N GLY A 30 4.43 5.26 14.65
CA GLY A 30 4.57 3.97 14.01
C GLY A 30 3.25 3.23 13.90
N ASN A 31 3.17 2.44 12.85
CA ASN A 31 2.13 1.47 12.60
C ASN A 31 2.76 0.10 12.32
N LEU A 32 2.31 -0.92 13.03
CA LEU A 32 2.58 -2.32 12.79
C LEU A 32 1.27 -3.00 12.49
N GLY A 33 1.00 -3.29 11.23
CA GLY A 33 -0.25 -3.90 10.81
C GLY A 33 -0.06 -5.20 10.05
N GLN A 34 -1.14 -5.96 10.00
CA GLN A 34 -1.33 -7.08 9.09
C GLN A 34 -2.72 -6.97 8.48
N TYR A 35 -2.76 -6.71 7.18
CA TYR A 35 -4.00 -6.51 6.43
C TYR A 35 -4.08 -7.59 5.35
N THR A 36 -5.09 -8.46 5.46
CA THR A 36 -5.24 -9.64 4.59
C THR A 36 -6.67 -9.78 4.10
N TYR A 37 -6.83 -10.52 3.02
CA TYR A 37 -8.11 -11.14 2.71
C TYR A 37 -8.40 -12.22 3.75
N ASP A 38 -9.66 -12.37 4.16
CA ASP A 38 -10.09 -13.30 5.22
C ASP A 38 -10.99 -14.42 4.68
N ASN A 39 -11.24 -14.44 3.37
CA ASN A 39 -12.01 -15.48 2.72
C ASN A 39 -11.63 -15.70 1.26
N ASN A 40 -12.23 -16.71 0.66
CA ASN A 40 -12.11 -17.06 -0.76
C ASN A 40 -13.43 -16.76 -1.49
N PRO A 41 -13.66 -15.52 -1.92
CA PRO A 41 -14.92 -15.10 -2.54
C PRO A 41 -15.10 -15.69 -3.92
N ASN A 42 -16.35 -15.82 -4.37
CA ASN A 42 -16.66 -16.25 -5.73
C ASN A 42 -16.44 -15.13 -6.75
N LEU A 43 -15.82 -15.46 -7.87
CA LEU A 43 -15.52 -14.54 -8.97
C LEU A 43 -16.33 -14.86 -10.20
N TYR A 44 -16.98 -13.87 -10.77
CA TYR A 44 -17.60 -13.97 -12.09
C TYR A 44 -17.32 -12.75 -12.95
N LEU A 45 -17.23 -13.00 -14.26
CA LEU A 45 -17.14 -11.93 -15.25
C LEU A 45 -18.53 -11.66 -15.84
N THR A 46 -18.75 -10.41 -16.23
CA THR A 46 -19.93 -9.99 -16.95
C THR A 46 -19.52 -9.36 -18.28
N THR A 47 -20.35 -9.52 -19.29
CA THR A 47 -20.19 -8.91 -20.61
C THR A 47 -21.51 -8.39 -21.12
N GLU A 48 -21.49 -7.25 -21.80
CA GLU A 48 -22.66 -6.70 -22.51
C GLU A 48 -22.76 -7.20 -23.96
N ASN A 49 -21.71 -7.87 -24.45
CA ASN A 49 -21.65 -8.36 -25.83
C ASN A 49 -22.25 -9.76 -25.96
N ASN A 50 -23.53 -9.83 -26.26
CA ASN A 50 -24.24 -11.10 -26.36
C ASN A 50 -23.87 -11.96 -27.59
N THR A 51 -23.21 -11.40 -28.61
CA THR A 51 -22.98 -12.09 -29.88
C THR A 51 -21.76 -13.02 -29.84
N ARG A 52 -20.77 -12.73 -29.02
CA ARG A 52 -19.56 -13.56 -28.81
C ARG A 52 -19.47 -14.22 -27.45
N SER A 53 -20.40 -13.90 -26.57
CA SER A 53 -20.34 -14.34 -25.17
C SER A 53 -20.67 -15.82 -25.01
N GLN A 54 -21.56 -16.36 -25.84
CA GLN A 54 -21.95 -17.77 -25.76
C GLN A 54 -20.79 -18.70 -26.13
N ASP A 55 -20.02 -18.35 -27.17
CA ASP A 55 -18.84 -19.13 -27.59
C ASP A 55 -17.72 -19.15 -26.53
N ALA A 56 -17.68 -18.15 -25.68
CA ALA A 56 -16.73 -18.03 -24.56
C ALA A 56 -17.26 -18.58 -23.21
N GLY A 57 -18.40 -19.29 -23.25
CA GLY A 57 -19.01 -19.91 -22.06
C GLY A 57 -19.72 -18.93 -21.12
N PHE A 58 -20.17 -17.79 -21.66
CA PHE A 58 -21.04 -16.90 -20.90
C PHE A 58 -22.51 -17.31 -21.07
N VAL A 59 -23.25 -17.36 -19.96
CA VAL A 59 -24.68 -17.58 -19.93
C VAL A 59 -25.35 -16.30 -19.45
N ASP A 60 -26.27 -15.76 -20.22
CA ASP A 60 -26.94 -14.48 -19.94
C ASP A 60 -25.96 -13.34 -19.58
N GLY A 61 -24.83 -13.27 -20.32
CA GLY A 61 -23.80 -12.25 -20.14
C GLY A 61 -22.93 -12.46 -18.90
N ARG A 62 -22.98 -13.61 -18.25
CA ARG A 62 -22.21 -13.93 -17.03
C ARG A 62 -21.46 -15.26 -17.18
N LYS A 63 -20.22 -15.29 -16.75
CA LYS A 63 -19.42 -16.51 -16.60
C LYS A 63 -18.89 -16.59 -15.16
N ASP A 64 -19.16 -17.70 -14.49
CA ASP A 64 -18.67 -18.00 -13.14
C ASP A 64 -17.32 -18.69 -13.23
N PHE A 65 -16.32 -18.14 -12.55
CA PHE A 65 -14.95 -18.69 -12.44
C PHE A 65 -14.71 -19.44 -11.13
N GLY A 66 -15.76 -19.60 -10.33
CA GLY A 66 -15.67 -20.28 -9.06
C GLY A 66 -14.99 -19.45 -7.96
N SER A 67 -14.58 -20.11 -6.92
CA SER A 67 -13.93 -19.51 -5.77
C SER A 67 -12.53 -19.01 -6.12
N SER A 68 -12.21 -17.78 -5.75
CA SER A 68 -10.87 -17.21 -5.89
C SER A 68 -10.11 -17.39 -4.57
N ASN A 69 -8.98 -18.07 -4.62
CA ASN A 69 -8.13 -18.36 -3.45
C ASN A 69 -7.37 -17.09 -3.03
N LEU A 70 -8.04 -16.25 -2.23
CA LEU A 70 -7.51 -14.97 -1.75
C LEU A 70 -7.13 -14.98 -0.28
N GLU A 71 -7.65 -15.90 0.50
CA GLU A 71 -7.43 -15.98 1.95
C GLU A 71 -5.94 -15.93 2.29
N ASN A 72 -5.59 -15.09 3.28
CA ASN A 72 -4.23 -14.80 3.75
C ASN A 72 -3.31 -14.01 2.80
N TYR A 73 -3.70 -13.73 1.54
CA TYR A 73 -2.97 -12.77 0.74
C TYR A 73 -3.02 -11.37 1.37
N LYS A 74 -1.94 -10.61 1.20
CA LYS A 74 -1.81 -9.28 1.77
C LYS A 74 -2.55 -8.25 0.92
N LEU A 75 -3.20 -7.29 1.57
CA LEU A 75 -3.82 -6.16 0.88
C LEU A 75 -2.73 -5.19 0.41
N ALA A 76 -2.81 -4.78 -0.85
CA ALA A 76 -1.87 -3.86 -1.48
C ALA A 76 -2.23 -2.37 -1.25
N ALA A 77 -3.04 -2.05 -0.25
CA ALA A 77 -3.53 -0.70 0.00
C ALA A 77 -2.47 0.28 0.54
N GLY A 78 -1.25 -0.20 0.81
CA GLY A 78 -0.14 0.57 1.33
C GLY A 78 0.78 -0.27 2.21
N PRO A 79 1.80 0.35 2.83
CA PRO A 79 2.71 -0.34 3.72
C PRO A 79 1.97 -0.85 4.97
N GLN A 80 2.18 -2.11 5.31
CA GLN A 80 1.62 -2.69 6.54
C GLN A 80 2.49 -2.37 7.77
N THR A 81 3.71 -1.90 7.52
CA THR A 81 4.63 -1.40 8.55
C THR A 81 5.14 -0.03 8.15
N ALA A 82 4.96 0.95 9.01
CA ALA A 82 5.46 2.30 8.79
C ALA A 82 5.96 2.91 10.10
N TYR A 83 7.14 3.50 10.07
CA TYR A 83 7.69 4.26 11.18
C TYR A 83 8.12 5.63 10.73
N SER A 84 7.94 6.61 11.60
CA SER A 84 8.39 7.98 11.38
C SER A 84 9.12 8.48 12.62
N VAL A 85 10.29 9.05 12.42
CA VAL A 85 10.99 9.78 13.47
C VAL A 85 11.36 11.15 12.94
N GLY A 86 11.24 12.16 13.77
CA GLY A 86 11.51 13.52 13.36
C GLY A 86 11.99 14.38 14.52
N PHE A 87 12.68 15.43 14.15
CA PHE A 87 13.02 16.52 15.07
C PHE A 87 12.60 17.85 14.48
N GLU A 88 12.36 18.81 15.34
CA GLU A 88 12.07 20.19 14.99
C GLU A 88 12.89 21.06 15.92
N TYR A 89 13.63 22.01 15.35
CA TYR A 89 14.31 23.07 16.07
C TYR A 89 13.63 24.39 15.75
N ARG A 90 13.25 25.15 16.77
CA ARG A 90 12.72 26.50 16.67
C ARG A 90 13.61 27.47 17.44
N ASP A 91 14.16 28.40 16.70
CA ASP A 91 15.04 29.42 17.26
C ASP A 91 14.23 30.64 17.76
N PRO A 92 14.63 31.27 18.90
CA PRO A 92 14.02 32.55 19.34
C PRO A 92 14.08 33.67 18.31
N ASP A 93 15.05 33.63 17.39
CA ASP A 93 15.23 34.60 16.31
C ASP A 93 14.36 34.31 15.07
N TYR A 94 13.22 33.59 15.27
CA TYR A 94 12.20 33.33 14.25
C TYR A 94 12.68 32.49 13.05
N TRP A 95 13.58 31.55 13.22
CA TRP A 95 13.84 30.54 12.23
C TRP A 95 13.60 29.14 12.79
N PHE A 96 13.35 28.22 11.90
CA PHE A 96 13.14 26.82 12.28
C PHE A 96 13.71 25.89 11.21
N VAL A 97 14.06 24.69 11.65
CA VAL A 97 14.36 23.56 10.77
C VAL A 97 13.73 22.30 11.35
N SER A 98 13.16 21.48 10.50
CA SER A 98 12.61 20.20 10.87
C SER A 98 13.03 19.14 9.83
N ALA A 99 13.34 17.94 10.31
CA ALA A 99 13.58 16.79 9.48
C ALA A 99 12.77 15.60 9.96
N THR A 100 12.29 14.79 9.02
CA THR A 100 11.53 13.58 9.31
C THR A 100 12.04 12.45 8.44
N ALA A 101 12.42 11.34 9.08
CA ALA A 101 12.74 10.08 8.41
C ALA A 101 11.54 9.14 8.50
N ASN A 102 11.06 8.68 7.36
CA ASN A 102 9.92 7.78 7.25
C ASN A 102 10.40 6.45 6.68
N PHE A 103 10.19 5.38 7.39
CA PHE A 103 10.52 4.02 7.00
C PHE A 103 9.25 3.26 6.66
N PHE A 104 9.27 2.52 5.56
CA PHE A 104 8.16 1.73 5.06
C PHE A 104 8.59 0.32 4.74
N ASP A 105 7.77 -0.64 5.14
CA ASP A 105 8.00 -2.05 4.89
C ASP A 105 6.68 -2.80 4.73
N ASN A 106 6.77 -4.08 4.33
CA ASN A 106 5.60 -4.93 4.09
C ASN A 106 4.63 -4.27 3.10
N VAL A 107 5.16 -3.76 1.99
CA VAL A 107 4.41 -3.26 0.84
C VAL A 107 4.29 -4.38 -0.18
N TYR A 108 3.08 -4.71 -0.57
CA TYR A 108 2.81 -5.83 -1.47
C TYR A 108 2.21 -5.37 -2.79
N VAL A 109 2.52 -6.09 -3.86
CA VAL A 109 1.88 -5.92 -5.16
C VAL A 109 0.45 -6.45 -5.07
N ASP A 110 -0.48 -5.76 -5.74
CA ASP A 110 -1.87 -6.24 -5.81
C ASP A 110 -1.94 -7.55 -6.59
N ILE A 111 -2.86 -8.38 -6.19
CA ILE A 111 -3.05 -9.70 -6.78
C ILE A 111 -4.20 -9.68 -7.80
N ALA A 112 -4.10 -10.50 -8.82
CA ALA A 112 -5.16 -10.73 -9.78
C ALA A 112 -6.08 -11.87 -9.29
N PRO A 113 -7.30 -11.59 -8.84
CA PRO A 113 -8.21 -12.62 -8.32
C PRO A 113 -8.57 -13.69 -9.36
N LEU A 114 -8.63 -13.31 -10.64
CA LEU A 114 -9.00 -14.22 -11.73
C LEU A 114 -8.01 -15.37 -11.88
N THR A 115 -6.71 -15.09 -11.79
CA THR A 115 -5.66 -16.12 -11.92
C THR A 115 -5.58 -17.10 -10.74
N ARG A 116 -6.36 -16.83 -9.70
CA ARG A 116 -6.41 -17.62 -8.46
C ARG A 116 -7.74 -18.37 -8.29
N THR A 117 -8.58 -18.36 -9.31
CA THR A 117 -9.83 -19.13 -9.31
C THR A 117 -9.58 -20.61 -9.56
N SER A 118 -10.43 -21.45 -9.00
CA SER A 118 -10.38 -22.90 -9.19
C SER A 118 -10.50 -23.34 -10.65
N ASN A 119 -11.19 -22.52 -11.45
CA ASN A 119 -11.45 -22.83 -12.86
C ASN A 119 -10.49 -22.12 -13.84
N PHE A 120 -9.49 -21.41 -13.34
CA PHE A 120 -8.56 -20.66 -14.19
C PHE A 120 -7.66 -21.58 -15.03
N ALA A 121 -7.26 -22.72 -14.46
CA ALA A 121 -6.39 -23.70 -15.11
C ALA A 121 -7.16 -24.74 -15.94
N ASP A 122 -8.49 -24.61 -16.04
CA ASP A 122 -9.34 -25.58 -16.73
C ASP A 122 -9.98 -24.96 -17.99
N ASP A 123 -10.11 -25.77 -19.01
CA ASP A 123 -10.98 -25.51 -20.16
C ASP A 123 -12.20 -26.44 -20.10
N GLY A 124 -13.36 -25.89 -19.71
CA GLY A 124 -14.59 -26.64 -19.59
C GLY A 124 -14.56 -27.79 -18.55
N GLY A 125 -13.76 -27.64 -17.49
CA GLY A 125 -13.58 -28.64 -16.44
C GLY A 125 -12.50 -29.68 -16.75
N ILE A 126 -11.72 -29.47 -17.81
CA ILE A 126 -10.58 -30.32 -18.19
C ILE A 126 -9.31 -29.51 -17.92
N PRO A 127 -8.38 -29.97 -17.06
CA PRO A 127 -7.11 -29.29 -16.82
C PRO A 127 -6.31 -29.12 -18.12
N PHE A 128 -5.63 -27.98 -18.27
CA PHE A 128 -4.70 -27.80 -19.40
C PHE A 128 -3.60 -28.86 -19.37
N ASN A 129 -3.29 -29.47 -20.51
CA ASN A 129 -2.30 -30.54 -20.62
C ASN A 129 -0.88 -30.14 -20.18
N ASP A 130 -0.54 -28.86 -20.34
CA ASP A 130 0.77 -28.30 -20.04
C ASP A 130 0.75 -27.47 -18.72
N TYR A 131 -0.26 -27.68 -17.87
CA TYR A 131 -0.32 -26.98 -16.56
C TYR A 131 0.70 -27.56 -15.60
N ASP A 132 1.70 -26.77 -15.25
CA ASP A 132 2.70 -27.08 -14.24
C ASP A 132 2.36 -26.37 -12.93
N GLU A 133 1.98 -27.14 -11.93
CA GLU A 133 1.55 -26.63 -10.62
C GLU A 133 2.68 -25.91 -9.88
N GLU A 134 3.93 -26.34 -10.02
CA GLU A 134 5.07 -25.72 -9.36
C GLU A 134 5.38 -24.36 -9.97
N ILE A 135 5.36 -24.27 -11.31
CA ILE A 135 5.51 -22.99 -12.02
C ILE A 135 4.35 -22.06 -11.69
N ALA A 136 3.12 -22.57 -11.66
CA ALA A 136 1.94 -21.77 -11.33
C ALA A 136 2.02 -21.18 -9.91
N ARG A 137 2.41 -21.97 -8.92
CA ARG A 137 2.60 -21.47 -7.54
C ARG A 137 3.63 -20.35 -7.48
N LYS A 138 4.74 -20.49 -8.17
CA LYS A 138 5.78 -19.47 -8.23
C LYS A 138 5.32 -18.19 -8.91
N LEU A 139 4.58 -18.31 -10.01
CA LEU A 139 4.03 -17.14 -10.73
C LEU A 139 2.89 -16.46 -9.97
N LEU A 140 2.18 -17.19 -9.13
CA LEU A 140 1.08 -16.67 -8.32
C LEU A 140 1.53 -16.21 -6.92
N GLU A 141 2.81 -16.36 -6.58
CA GLU A 141 3.35 -15.82 -5.35
C GLU A 141 3.17 -14.29 -5.32
N GLN A 142 2.73 -13.77 -4.18
CA GLN A 142 2.55 -12.33 -4.05
C GLN A 142 3.90 -11.65 -3.87
N GLU A 143 4.26 -10.79 -4.80
CA GLU A 143 5.49 -10.02 -4.76
C GLU A 143 5.43 -8.97 -3.63
N ARG A 144 6.53 -8.86 -2.89
CA ARG A 144 6.74 -7.84 -1.87
C ARG A 144 7.84 -6.89 -2.32
N PHE A 145 7.59 -5.60 -2.18
CA PHE A 145 8.62 -4.58 -2.40
C PHE A 145 9.65 -4.58 -1.27
N ASN A 146 10.88 -4.19 -1.60
CA ASN A 146 11.91 -3.96 -0.60
C ASN A 146 11.54 -2.82 0.33
N ALA A 147 11.92 -2.93 1.60
CA ALA A 147 11.80 -1.85 2.56
C ALA A 147 12.59 -0.62 2.08
N TYR A 148 12.07 0.57 2.35
CA TYR A 148 12.72 1.82 1.99
C TYR A 148 12.52 2.90 3.05
N MET A 149 13.39 3.89 3.03
CA MET A 149 13.34 5.04 3.94
C MET A 149 13.39 6.34 3.13
N VAL A 150 12.49 7.26 3.45
CA VAL A 150 12.44 8.60 2.84
C VAL A 150 12.68 9.64 3.92
N VAL A 151 13.64 10.54 3.68
CA VAL A 151 13.91 11.66 4.58
C VAL A 151 13.47 12.96 3.92
N ASN A 152 12.68 13.73 4.66
CA ASN A 152 12.17 15.02 4.25
C ASN A 152 12.67 16.10 5.20
N MET A 153 12.87 17.31 4.69
CA MET A 153 13.25 18.47 5.48
C MET A 153 12.37 19.68 5.14
N ILE A 154 12.12 20.50 6.14
CA ILE A 154 11.49 21.82 5.98
C ILE A 154 12.20 22.81 6.89
N GLY A 155 12.36 24.02 6.44
CA GLY A 155 12.90 25.10 7.24
C GLY A 155 12.39 26.46 6.80
N GLY A 156 12.51 27.44 7.66
CA GLY A 156 12.05 28.77 7.36
C GLY A 156 12.63 29.83 8.28
N LYS A 157 12.51 31.07 7.85
CA LYS A 157 12.96 32.26 8.58
C LYS A 157 11.90 33.35 8.44
N SER A 158 11.61 34.01 9.54
CA SER A 158 10.78 35.21 9.54
C SER A 158 11.63 36.42 9.99
N TRP A 159 11.39 37.54 9.36
CA TRP A 159 11.98 38.83 9.73
C TRP A 159 10.87 39.77 10.16
N LYS A 160 11.07 40.41 11.33
CA LYS A 160 10.20 41.46 11.80
C LYS A 160 10.62 42.81 11.25
N ILE A 161 9.73 43.47 10.50
CA ILE A 161 9.98 44.80 9.92
C ILE A 161 8.87 45.74 10.43
N GLY A 162 9.21 46.55 11.44
CA GLY A 162 8.23 47.38 12.13
C GLY A 162 7.16 46.50 12.84
N ASN A 163 5.90 46.65 12.45
CA ASN A 163 4.78 45.86 12.97
C ASN A 163 4.39 44.68 12.07
N GLN A 164 5.19 44.37 11.04
CA GLN A 164 4.91 43.32 10.10
C GLN A 164 5.97 42.23 10.14
N TYR A 165 5.62 41.02 9.64
CA TYR A 165 6.56 39.92 9.45
C TYR A 165 6.62 39.54 7.98
N ILE A 166 7.82 39.35 7.47
CA ILE A 166 8.08 38.71 6.18
C ILE A 166 8.67 37.36 6.46
N SER A 167 8.09 36.29 5.89
CA SER A 167 8.52 34.92 6.14
C SER A 167 8.86 34.24 4.82
N PHE A 168 9.93 33.49 4.84
CA PHE A 168 10.32 32.56 3.77
C PHE A 168 10.43 31.16 4.36
N PHE A 169 9.93 30.19 3.65
CA PHE A 169 10.11 28.77 4.00
C PHE A 169 10.35 27.93 2.75
N ALA A 170 11.07 26.84 2.91
CA ALA A 170 11.36 25.87 1.87
C ALA A 170 11.24 24.46 2.42
N SER A 171 10.83 23.53 1.57
CA SER A 171 10.78 22.11 1.89
C SER A 171 11.46 21.31 0.80
N ILE A 172 12.12 20.23 1.20
CA ILE A 172 12.75 19.26 0.31
C ILE A 172 12.25 17.88 0.72
N GLY A 173 11.57 17.20 -0.21
CA GLY A 173 11.15 15.81 -0.04
C GLY A 173 12.21 14.87 -0.60
N ASN A 174 12.34 13.70 0.04
CA ASN A 174 13.24 12.63 -0.41
C ASN A 174 14.67 13.13 -0.68
N ILE A 175 15.30 13.73 0.32
CA ILE A 175 16.62 14.40 0.17
C ILE A 175 17.75 13.49 -0.32
N PHE A 176 17.62 12.16 -0.14
CA PHE A 176 18.58 11.17 -0.61
C PHE A 176 18.21 10.58 -1.98
N ASN A 177 17.15 11.08 -2.61
CA ASN A 177 16.67 10.60 -3.92
C ASN A 177 16.51 9.06 -3.95
N ILE A 178 15.98 8.48 -2.89
CA ILE A 178 15.71 7.05 -2.80
C ILE A 178 14.68 6.68 -3.84
N LYS A 179 15.02 5.71 -4.69
CA LYS A 179 14.08 5.13 -5.65
C LYS A 179 13.30 4.03 -4.96
N TYR A 180 12.00 4.18 -4.91
CA TYR A 180 11.05 3.18 -4.41
C TYR A 180 9.98 2.94 -5.47
N LYS A 181 9.52 1.72 -5.57
CA LYS A 181 8.45 1.32 -6.48
C LYS A 181 7.14 1.20 -5.72
#